data_a1f73ee9abe9d27f6bd2c436a95da89d
#
_entry.id   a1f73ee9abe9d27f6bd2c436a95da89d
#
_cell.length_a   1.000
_cell.length_b   1.000
_cell.length_c   1.000
_cell.angle_alpha   90.00
_cell.angle_beta   90.00
_cell.angle_gamma   90.00
#
_symmetry.space_group_name_H-M   'P 1'
#
loop_
_entity.id
_entity.type
_entity.pdbx_description
1 polymer ?
#
loop_
_entity_poly.entity_id
_entity_poly.type
_entity_poly.pdbx_seq_one_letter_code
_entity_poly.pdbx_strand_id
1 'polypeptide(L)'
;MIGILLLIPLITAVLCYFSNNRRVIEYINLTGAAIIAVASIFPISASLSTPIFFFRGMFFMDALSAYILSIVMFVSVAAAIYSVDYMGSEFKEGLIGIKEIRYFYALLYLFIFTMVLAVVSNNIAIFWMAIESTTIVSSLLVGFYKDRASVEAAWKYIILCTVSLVFGLLGIFIIYYASASVLVGEGTLNWTELREITHDMNPKTIKLAFLFILVGYGAKAGFAPIHNWLPDAHSQAPTPVSALLSGVLIKCSFFGIIRFVILGNESLESSYC
;
A
#
# COMPACT_ATOMS: atom_id res chain seq x y z
N MET A 1 9.15 15.04 -8.49
CA MET A 1 9.00 14.99 -7.03
C MET A 1 8.38 13.65 -6.59
N ILE A 2 7.18 13.24 -7.06
CA ILE A 2 6.59 11.93 -6.75
C ILE A 2 7.55 10.79 -7.13
N GLY A 3 8.24 10.87 -8.27
CA GLY A 3 9.24 9.86 -8.67
C GLY A 3 10.38 9.68 -7.67
N ILE A 4 10.81 10.75 -7.00
CA ILE A 4 11.84 10.67 -5.95
C ILE A 4 11.32 9.89 -4.75
N LEU A 5 10.07 10.10 -4.33
CA LEU A 5 9.44 9.33 -3.25
C LEU A 5 9.39 7.82 -3.51
N LEU A 6 9.23 7.43 -4.77
CA LEU A 6 9.23 6.03 -5.18
C LEU A 6 10.66 5.46 -5.27
N LEU A 7 11.63 6.25 -5.73
CA LEU A 7 13.00 5.77 -5.91
C LEU A 7 13.77 5.58 -4.61
N ILE A 8 13.58 6.48 -3.61
CA ILE A 8 14.32 6.43 -2.34
C ILE A 8 14.17 5.07 -1.65
N PRO A 9 12.95 4.55 -1.39
CA PRO A 9 12.83 3.26 -0.70
C PRO A 9 13.39 2.09 -1.52
N LEU A 10 13.28 2.11 -2.84
CA LEU A 10 13.87 1.08 -3.70
C LEU A 10 15.40 1.09 -3.61
N ILE A 11 16.03 2.26 -3.72
CA ILE A 11 17.49 2.40 -3.59
C ILE A 11 17.93 1.95 -2.19
N THR A 12 17.22 2.35 -1.15
CA THR A 12 17.54 1.95 0.23
C THR A 12 17.41 0.44 0.42
N ALA A 13 16.37 -0.19 -0.15
CA ALA A 13 16.19 -1.65 -0.11
C ALA A 13 17.38 -2.37 -0.75
N VAL A 14 17.79 -1.92 -1.94
CA VAL A 14 18.93 -2.48 -2.68
C VAL A 14 20.23 -2.32 -1.90
N LEU A 15 20.50 -1.13 -1.37
CA LEU A 15 21.70 -0.85 -0.58
C LEU A 15 21.76 -1.69 0.69
N CYS A 16 20.64 -1.87 1.41
CA CYS A 16 20.57 -2.75 2.57
C CYS A 16 20.83 -4.21 2.19
N TYR A 17 20.28 -4.67 1.06
CA TYR A 17 20.44 -6.05 0.61
C TYR A 17 21.90 -6.40 0.26
N PHE A 18 22.65 -5.52 -0.38
CA PHE A 18 24.03 -5.77 -0.79
C PHE A 18 25.07 -5.46 0.32
N SER A 19 24.70 -4.80 1.40
CA SER A 19 25.60 -4.49 2.50
C SER A 19 25.86 -5.72 3.39
N ASN A 20 27.11 -5.98 3.74
CA ASN A 20 27.51 -7.12 4.57
C ASN A 20 27.89 -6.73 6.02
N ASN A 21 27.76 -5.45 6.36
CA ASN A 21 28.12 -4.97 7.69
C ASN A 21 26.87 -4.42 8.40
N ARG A 22 26.53 -4.98 9.56
CA ARG A 22 25.35 -4.58 10.33
C ARG A 22 25.28 -3.07 10.55
N ARG A 23 26.37 -2.43 11.02
CA ARG A 23 26.38 -0.99 11.28
C ARG A 23 26.09 -0.16 10.02
N VAL A 24 26.64 -0.60 8.87
CA VAL A 24 26.38 0.05 7.57
C VAL A 24 24.90 -0.08 7.20
N ILE A 25 24.30 -1.24 7.40
CA ILE A 25 22.87 -1.46 7.14
C ILE A 25 22.00 -0.55 8.03
N GLU A 26 22.33 -0.44 9.33
CA GLU A 26 21.63 0.43 10.26
C GLU A 26 21.75 1.92 9.86
N TYR A 27 22.95 2.37 9.41
CA TYR A 27 23.12 3.72 8.87
C TYR A 27 22.33 3.96 7.57
N ILE A 28 22.34 3.00 6.64
CA ILE A 28 21.54 3.07 5.40
C ILE A 28 20.06 3.16 5.75
N ASN A 29 19.58 2.35 6.70
CA ASN A 29 18.19 2.40 7.18
C ASN A 29 17.83 3.80 7.72
N LEU A 30 18.59 4.32 8.67
CA LEU A 30 18.29 5.61 9.29
C LEU A 30 18.39 6.78 8.29
N THR A 31 19.41 6.77 7.44
CA THR A 31 19.57 7.80 6.39
C THR A 31 18.45 7.70 5.35
N GLY A 32 18.09 6.51 4.91
CA GLY A 32 16.97 6.28 4.01
C GLY A 32 15.63 6.76 4.58
N ALA A 33 15.37 6.47 5.87
CA ALA A 33 14.19 6.95 6.57
C ALA A 33 14.16 8.49 6.69
N ALA A 34 15.30 9.11 6.99
CA ALA A 34 15.40 10.56 7.07
C ALA A 34 15.20 11.23 5.69
N ILE A 35 15.83 10.69 4.65
CA ILE A 35 15.73 11.23 3.28
C ILE A 35 14.29 11.15 2.77
N ILE A 36 13.59 10.00 2.94
CA ILE A 36 12.22 9.85 2.48
C ILE A 36 11.26 10.75 3.27
N ALA A 37 11.47 10.90 4.58
CA ALA A 37 10.69 11.82 5.41
C ALA A 37 10.81 13.26 4.91
N VAL A 38 12.03 13.76 4.73
CA VAL A 38 12.27 15.13 4.23
C VAL A 38 11.73 15.31 2.81
N ALA A 39 11.98 14.33 1.92
CA ALA A 39 11.50 14.37 0.53
C ALA A 39 9.97 14.36 0.44
N SER A 40 9.26 13.82 1.42
CA SER A 40 7.80 13.77 1.44
C SER A 40 7.13 15.09 1.87
N ILE A 41 7.83 15.96 2.62
CA ILE A 41 7.27 17.21 3.16
C ILE A 41 6.74 18.10 2.04
N PHE A 42 7.53 18.32 0.99
CA PHE A 42 7.14 19.23 -0.09
C PHE A 42 5.94 18.71 -0.90
N PRO A 43 5.89 17.48 -1.44
CA PRO A 43 4.73 17.00 -2.16
C PRO A 43 3.48 16.90 -1.27
N ILE A 44 3.60 16.58 0.02
CA ILE A 44 2.48 16.61 0.97
C ILE A 44 1.94 18.03 1.12
N SER A 45 2.79 19.01 1.42
CA SER A 45 2.35 20.39 1.62
C SER A 45 1.76 21.00 0.34
N ALA A 46 2.35 20.76 -0.81
CA ALA A 46 1.87 21.28 -2.09
C ALA A 46 0.53 20.68 -2.51
N SER A 47 0.32 19.37 -2.28
CA SER A 47 -0.92 18.70 -2.67
C SER A 47 -2.12 18.99 -1.75
N LEU A 48 -1.92 19.64 -0.60
CA LEU A 48 -3.01 20.19 0.21
C LEU A 48 -3.72 21.37 -0.47
N SER A 49 -2.99 22.16 -1.26
CA SER A 49 -3.53 23.33 -1.94
C SER A 49 -3.94 23.06 -3.38
N THR A 50 -3.12 22.31 -4.11
CA THR A 50 -3.34 21.99 -5.54
C THR A 50 -2.97 20.55 -5.84
N PRO A 51 -3.83 19.80 -6.55
CA PRO A 51 -3.50 18.43 -6.96
C PRO A 51 -2.23 18.39 -7.83
N ILE A 52 -1.39 17.38 -7.61
CA ILE A 52 -0.15 17.17 -8.32
C ILE A 52 -0.27 15.95 -9.23
N PHE A 53 0.02 16.15 -10.52
CA PHE A 53 0.11 15.05 -11.50
C PHE A 53 1.57 14.78 -11.86
N PHE A 54 1.88 13.50 -12.12
CA PHE A 54 3.20 13.09 -12.55
C PHE A 54 3.09 11.93 -13.55
N PHE A 55 4.07 11.85 -14.47
CA PHE A 55 4.19 10.80 -15.49
C PHE A 55 2.90 10.58 -16.28
N ARG A 56 2.53 11.60 -17.09
CA ARG A 56 1.34 11.59 -17.98
C ARG A 56 0.02 11.27 -17.25
N GLY A 57 -0.10 11.67 -15.99
CA GLY A 57 -1.30 11.43 -15.20
C GLY A 57 -1.41 10.05 -14.54
N MET A 58 -0.43 9.15 -14.71
CA MET A 58 -0.45 7.84 -14.01
C MET A 58 -0.36 7.95 -12.50
N PHE A 59 0.28 9.00 -11.99
CA PHE A 59 0.39 9.31 -10.57
C PHE A 59 -0.28 10.62 -10.25
N PHE A 60 -0.97 10.63 -9.12
CA PHE A 60 -1.81 11.73 -8.68
C PHE A 60 -1.74 11.88 -7.16
N MET A 61 -1.64 13.09 -6.68
CA MET A 61 -1.72 13.41 -5.26
C MET A 61 -2.66 14.59 -5.04
N ASP A 62 -3.65 14.39 -4.21
CA ASP A 62 -4.55 15.42 -3.67
C ASP A 62 -4.45 15.47 -2.14
N ALA A 63 -5.30 16.25 -1.49
CA ALA A 63 -5.33 16.38 -0.04
C ALA A 63 -5.56 15.04 0.69
N LEU A 64 -6.37 14.13 0.12
CA LEU A 64 -6.60 12.81 0.70
C LEU A 64 -5.34 11.93 0.59
N SER A 65 -4.68 11.92 -0.58
CA SER A 65 -3.39 11.25 -0.75
C SER A 65 -2.33 11.82 0.19
N ALA A 66 -2.26 13.15 0.36
CA ALA A 66 -1.34 13.82 1.26
C ALA A 66 -1.55 13.38 2.72
N TYR A 67 -2.80 13.30 3.15
CA TYR A 67 -3.16 12.85 4.50
C TYR A 67 -2.70 11.41 4.75
N ILE A 68 -3.04 10.48 3.85
CA ILE A 68 -2.63 9.08 4.01
C ILE A 68 -1.11 8.94 3.90
N LEU A 69 -0.46 9.63 2.96
CA LEU A 69 0.99 9.59 2.81
C LEU A 69 1.71 10.12 4.06
N SER A 70 1.17 11.14 4.74
CA SER A 70 1.76 11.64 5.98
C SER A 70 1.75 10.58 7.09
N ILE A 71 0.68 9.80 7.19
CA ILE A 71 0.59 8.67 8.14
C ILE A 71 1.60 7.58 7.75
N VAL A 72 1.66 7.23 6.44
CA VAL A 72 2.64 6.26 5.92
C VAL A 72 4.05 6.66 6.30
N MET A 73 4.42 7.92 6.06
CA MET A 73 5.78 8.42 6.35
C MET A 73 6.07 8.42 7.84
N PHE A 74 5.17 8.94 8.66
CA PHE A 74 5.36 9.01 10.11
C PHE A 74 5.60 7.63 10.73
N VAL A 75 4.72 6.67 10.43
CA VAL A 75 4.84 5.31 11.00
C VAL A 75 6.04 4.57 10.42
N SER A 76 6.36 4.77 9.13
CA SER A 76 7.53 4.15 8.50
C SER A 76 8.84 4.62 9.12
N VAL A 77 8.97 5.91 9.40
CA VAL A 77 10.15 6.48 10.08
C VAL A 77 10.24 5.95 11.50
N ALA A 78 9.15 5.94 12.26
CA ALA A 78 9.12 5.39 13.60
C ALA A 78 9.53 3.91 13.63
N ALA A 79 8.99 3.10 12.70
CA ALA A 79 9.33 1.69 12.56
C ALA A 79 10.81 1.48 12.16
N ALA A 80 11.34 2.31 11.26
CA ALA A 80 12.74 2.25 10.84
C ALA A 80 13.69 2.58 12.00
N ILE A 81 13.39 3.57 12.83
CA ILE A 81 14.18 3.92 14.02
C ILE A 81 14.10 2.78 15.05
N TYR A 82 12.90 2.34 15.39
CA TYR A 82 12.69 1.29 16.38
C TYR A 82 13.34 -0.05 15.96
N SER A 83 13.35 -0.35 14.66
CA SER A 83 13.92 -1.59 14.14
C SER A 83 15.43 -1.74 14.40
N VAL A 84 16.17 -0.64 14.61
CA VAL A 84 17.62 -0.69 14.88
C VAL A 84 17.90 -1.40 16.20
N ASP A 85 17.24 -0.98 17.26
CA ASP A 85 17.41 -1.60 18.57
C ASP A 85 16.78 -2.99 18.62
N TYR A 86 15.63 -3.17 17.99
CA TYR A 86 14.93 -4.45 17.93
C TYR A 86 15.78 -5.54 17.25
N MET A 87 16.19 -5.33 15.99
CA MET A 87 17.06 -6.26 15.27
C MET A 87 18.44 -6.39 15.92
N GLY A 88 18.89 -5.32 16.58
CA GLY A 88 20.13 -5.28 17.33
C GLY A 88 20.15 -6.21 18.53
N SER A 89 19.05 -6.31 19.26
CA SER A 89 18.90 -7.21 20.41
C SER A 89 18.83 -8.65 19.96
N GLU A 90 18.00 -8.96 18.95
CA GLU A 90 17.89 -10.32 18.41
C GLU A 90 19.23 -10.86 17.84
N PHE A 91 20.02 -9.96 17.21
CA PHE A 91 21.35 -10.32 16.74
C PHE A 91 22.33 -10.63 17.89
N LYS A 92 22.27 -9.86 18.99
CA LYS A 92 23.13 -10.10 20.18
C LYS A 92 22.75 -11.39 20.90
N GLU A 93 21.47 -11.75 20.89
CA GLU A 93 20.94 -12.99 21.47
C GLU A 93 21.20 -14.21 20.57
N GLY A 94 21.74 -13.99 19.35
CA GLY A 94 22.05 -15.05 18.40
C GLY A 94 20.82 -15.67 17.71
N LEU A 95 19.66 -15.01 17.80
CA LEU A 95 18.42 -15.45 17.16
C LEU A 95 18.43 -15.26 15.64
N ILE A 96 19.13 -14.22 15.18
CA ILE A 96 19.25 -13.87 13.77
C ILE A 96 20.69 -13.57 13.37
N GLY A 97 21.05 -13.82 12.11
CA GLY A 97 22.36 -13.52 11.53
C GLY A 97 22.32 -12.25 10.66
N ILE A 98 23.49 -11.92 10.10
CA ILE A 98 23.62 -10.76 9.21
C ILE A 98 22.78 -10.89 7.93
N LYS A 99 22.56 -12.12 7.46
CA LYS A 99 21.72 -12.39 6.27
C LYS A 99 20.26 -12.05 6.53
N GLU A 100 19.75 -12.40 7.70
CA GLU A 100 18.38 -12.09 8.13
C GLU A 100 18.18 -10.59 8.29
N ILE A 101 19.15 -9.88 8.88
CA ILE A 101 19.12 -8.41 9.00
C ILE A 101 19.05 -7.73 7.62
N ARG A 102 19.88 -8.15 6.68
CA ARG A 102 19.85 -7.63 5.30
C ARG A 102 18.49 -7.84 4.65
N TYR A 103 17.97 -9.06 4.78
CA TYR A 103 16.68 -9.44 4.21
C TYR A 103 15.53 -8.65 4.84
N PHE A 104 15.56 -8.48 6.17
CA PHE A 104 14.57 -7.69 6.89
C PHE A 104 14.50 -6.24 6.39
N TYR A 105 15.64 -5.52 6.35
CA TYR A 105 15.63 -4.12 5.93
C TYR A 105 15.31 -3.95 4.43
N ALA A 106 15.76 -4.85 3.58
CA ALA A 106 15.40 -4.83 2.18
C ALA A 106 13.88 -4.98 2.00
N LEU A 107 13.26 -5.94 2.67
CA LEU A 107 11.81 -6.13 2.63
C LEU A 107 11.05 -4.98 3.29
N LEU A 108 11.55 -4.41 4.40
CA LEU A 108 10.94 -3.27 5.06
C LEU A 108 10.81 -2.08 4.10
N TYR A 109 11.88 -1.74 3.39
CA TYR A 109 11.86 -0.64 2.42
C TYR A 109 11.07 -0.97 1.16
N LEU A 110 11.08 -2.22 0.72
CA LEU A 110 10.20 -2.65 -0.37
C LEU A 110 8.72 -2.56 0.04
N PHE A 111 8.39 -2.85 1.29
CA PHE A 111 7.05 -2.69 1.84
C PHE A 111 6.63 -1.20 1.89
N ILE A 112 7.53 -0.31 2.35
CA ILE A 112 7.30 1.13 2.32
C ILE A 112 7.07 1.61 0.88
N PHE A 113 7.89 1.15 -0.08
CA PHE A 113 7.72 1.46 -1.50
C PHE A 113 6.33 1.11 -2.01
N THR A 114 5.85 -0.11 -1.73
CA THR A 114 4.53 -0.56 -2.22
C THR A 114 3.38 0.24 -1.62
N MET A 115 3.48 0.66 -0.35
CA MET A 115 2.49 1.54 0.29
C MET A 115 2.50 2.95 -0.31
N VAL A 116 3.68 3.53 -0.56
CA VAL A 116 3.81 4.83 -1.24
C VAL A 116 3.24 4.74 -2.64
N LEU A 117 3.58 3.69 -3.40
CA LEU A 117 3.07 3.45 -4.75
C LEU A 117 1.54 3.41 -4.77
N ALA A 118 0.93 2.71 -3.82
CA ALA A 118 -0.53 2.67 -3.70
C ALA A 118 -1.13 4.07 -3.51
N VAL A 119 -0.61 4.85 -2.56
CA VAL A 119 -1.19 6.16 -2.21
C VAL A 119 -1.05 7.20 -3.32
N VAL A 120 0.01 7.13 -4.13
CA VAL A 120 0.24 8.10 -5.23
C VAL A 120 -0.31 7.63 -6.58
N SER A 121 -0.87 6.42 -6.69
CA SER A 121 -1.41 5.91 -7.96
C SER A 121 -2.71 6.59 -8.34
N ASN A 122 -2.78 7.15 -9.56
CA ASN A 122 -4.02 7.59 -10.20
C ASN A 122 -4.73 6.43 -10.91
N ASN A 123 -3.95 5.55 -11.52
CA ASN A 123 -4.47 4.39 -12.22
C ASN A 123 -4.92 3.31 -11.24
N ILE A 124 -6.21 2.93 -11.29
CA ILE A 124 -6.80 1.98 -10.34
C ILE A 124 -6.25 0.55 -10.48
N ALA A 125 -5.73 0.17 -11.66
CA ALA A 125 -5.06 -1.12 -11.82
C ALA A 125 -3.65 -1.09 -11.19
N ILE A 126 -2.90 0.01 -11.33
CA ILE A 126 -1.62 0.19 -10.63
C ILE A 126 -1.84 0.22 -9.12
N PHE A 127 -2.89 0.88 -8.65
CA PHE A 127 -3.29 0.85 -7.25
C PHE A 127 -3.53 -0.58 -6.76
N TRP A 128 -4.29 -1.37 -7.52
CA TRP A 128 -4.53 -2.77 -7.19
C TRP A 128 -3.23 -3.58 -7.14
N MET A 129 -2.37 -3.45 -8.15
CA MET A 129 -1.04 -4.11 -8.16
C MET A 129 -0.18 -3.70 -6.96
N ALA A 130 -0.21 -2.43 -6.57
CA ALA A 130 0.52 -1.94 -5.42
C ALA A 130 0.01 -2.56 -4.12
N ILE A 131 -1.31 -2.63 -3.93
CA ILE A 131 -1.94 -3.27 -2.76
C ILE A 131 -1.65 -4.78 -2.72
N GLU A 132 -1.68 -5.48 -3.87
CA GLU A 132 -1.30 -6.91 -3.93
C GLU A 132 0.19 -7.09 -3.62
N SER A 133 1.05 -6.23 -4.13
CA SER A 133 2.49 -6.25 -3.82
C SER A 133 2.75 -6.04 -2.32
N THR A 134 1.92 -5.23 -1.63
CA THR A 134 2.03 -5.11 -0.16
C THR A 134 1.77 -6.46 0.52
N THR A 135 0.83 -7.29 0.00
CA THR A 135 0.53 -8.61 0.56
C THR A 135 1.75 -9.53 0.47
N ILE A 136 2.35 -9.61 -0.71
CA ILE A 136 3.50 -10.47 -0.98
C ILE A 136 4.68 -10.07 -0.07
N VAL A 137 5.04 -8.80 -0.07
CA VAL A 137 6.21 -8.32 0.68
C VAL A 137 5.99 -8.45 2.18
N SER A 138 4.82 -8.04 2.69
CA SER A 138 4.55 -8.12 4.13
C SER A 138 4.37 -9.55 4.62
N SER A 139 3.91 -10.49 3.80
CA SER A 139 3.84 -11.89 4.19
C SER A 139 5.22 -12.51 4.39
N LEU A 140 6.21 -12.11 3.58
CA LEU A 140 7.60 -12.51 3.79
C LEU A 140 8.17 -11.94 5.10
N LEU A 141 7.71 -10.76 5.52
CA LEU A 141 8.05 -10.17 6.81
C LEU A 141 7.29 -10.83 7.97
N VAL A 142 6.03 -11.26 7.79
CA VAL A 142 5.28 -12.05 8.79
C VAL A 142 5.95 -13.40 9.02
N GLY A 143 6.36 -14.09 7.95
CA GLY A 143 7.09 -15.35 8.03
C GLY A 143 8.60 -15.23 8.31
N PHE A 144 9.07 -14.10 8.83
CA PHE A 144 10.48 -13.77 8.98
C PHE A 144 11.26 -14.79 9.80
N TYR A 145 10.72 -15.25 10.91
CA TYR A 145 11.39 -16.21 11.82
C TYR A 145 11.42 -17.64 11.30
N LYS A 146 10.64 -17.95 10.25
CA LYS A 146 10.63 -19.28 9.58
C LYS A 146 10.27 -20.44 10.49
N ASP A 147 9.71 -20.21 11.66
CA ASP A 147 9.13 -21.23 12.50
C ASP A 147 7.75 -21.66 11.97
N ARG A 148 7.21 -22.75 12.48
CA ARG A 148 5.95 -23.32 11.98
C ARG A 148 4.79 -22.32 12.10
N ALA A 149 4.73 -21.57 13.20
CA ALA A 149 3.64 -20.64 13.47
C ALA A 149 3.70 -19.41 12.54
N SER A 150 4.88 -18.82 12.35
CA SER A 150 5.07 -17.67 11.47
C SER A 150 4.83 -18.00 10.00
N VAL A 151 5.26 -19.18 9.55
CA VAL A 151 4.99 -19.67 8.19
C VAL A 151 3.50 -19.93 7.97
N GLU A 152 2.80 -20.53 8.95
CA GLU A 152 1.35 -20.74 8.88
C GLU A 152 0.60 -19.41 8.81
N ALA A 153 0.95 -18.43 9.66
CA ALA A 153 0.37 -17.11 9.65
C ALA A 153 0.59 -16.39 8.30
N ALA A 154 1.79 -16.46 7.74
CA ALA A 154 2.12 -15.90 6.44
C ALA A 154 1.27 -16.51 5.32
N TRP A 155 1.09 -17.83 5.29
CA TRP A 155 0.25 -18.52 4.31
C TRP A 155 -1.22 -18.16 4.44
N LYS A 156 -1.78 -18.14 5.65
CA LYS A 156 -3.17 -17.69 5.88
C LYS A 156 -3.37 -16.28 5.37
N TYR A 157 -2.42 -15.39 5.67
CA TYR A 157 -2.46 -14.01 5.23
C TYR A 157 -2.45 -13.87 3.70
N ILE A 158 -1.51 -14.52 3.01
CA ILE A 158 -1.46 -14.50 1.54
C ILE A 158 -2.78 -14.99 0.96
N ILE A 159 -3.21 -16.21 1.32
CA ILE A 159 -4.38 -16.83 0.70
C ILE A 159 -5.62 -15.97 0.89
N LEU A 160 -5.91 -15.53 2.12
CA LEU A 160 -7.11 -14.75 2.40
C LEU A 160 -7.10 -13.39 1.71
N CYS A 161 -5.98 -12.68 1.71
CA CYS A 161 -5.89 -11.37 1.09
C CYS A 161 -5.87 -11.44 -0.44
N THR A 162 -5.08 -12.34 -1.04
CA THR A 162 -4.98 -12.46 -2.50
C THR A 162 -6.31 -12.93 -3.11
N VAL A 163 -6.95 -13.96 -2.54
CA VAL A 163 -8.27 -14.41 -3.02
C VAL A 163 -9.30 -13.30 -2.93
N SER A 164 -9.29 -12.53 -1.84
CA SER A 164 -10.20 -11.40 -1.71
C SER A 164 -9.91 -10.29 -2.73
N LEU A 165 -8.64 -9.96 -2.97
CA LEU A 165 -8.24 -8.92 -3.92
C LEU A 165 -8.57 -9.28 -5.38
N VAL A 166 -8.73 -10.57 -5.72
CA VAL A 166 -9.25 -10.98 -7.04
C VAL A 166 -10.68 -10.45 -7.26
N PHE A 167 -11.53 -10.43 -6.22
CA PHE A 167 -12.85 -9.77 -6.33
C PHE A 167 -12.69 -8.25 -6.57
N GLY A 168 -11.73 -7.60 -5.90
CA GLY A 168 -11.42 -6.19 -6.16
C GLY A 168 -11.01 -5.94 -7.62
N LEU A 169 -10.21 -6.83 -8.21
CA LEU A 169 -9.83 -6.78 -9.62
C LEU A 169 -11.04 -6.94 -10.54
N LEU A 170 -11.95 -7.86 -10.22
CA LEU A 170 -13.20 -7.99 -10.97
C LEU A 170 -14.02 -6.70 -10.94
N GLY A 171 -14.11 -6.04 -9.79
CA GLY A 171 -14.74 -4.72 -9.67
C GLY A 171 -14.09 -3.66 -10.57
N ILE A 172 -12.75 -3.65 -10.66
CA ILE A 172 -12.01 -2.76 -11.56
C ILE A 172 -12.35 -3.05 -13.04
N PHE A 173 -12.43 -4.30 -13.45
CA PHE A 173 -12.83 -4.65 -14.82
C PHE A 173 -14.25 -4.18 -15.14
N ILE A 174 -15.19 -4.30 -14.19
CA ILE A 174 -16.56 -3.81 -14.37
C ILE A 174 -16.57 -2.28 -14.55
N ILE A 175 -15.77 -1.53 -13.78
CA ILE A 175 -15.64 -0.08 -13.95
C ILE A 175 -15.04 0.27 -15.30
N TYR A 176 -13.96 -0.42 -15.71
CA TYR A 176 -13.36 -0.21 -17.02
C TYR A 176 -14.37 -0.44 -18.16
N TYR A 177 -15.15 -1.51 -18.07
CA TYR A 177 -16.21 -1.78 -19.04
C TYR A 177 -17.28 -0.67 -19.05
N ALA A 178 -17.68 -0.20 -17.87
CA ALA A 178 -18.64 0.89 -17.76
C ALA A 178 -18.09 2.19 -18.36
N SER A 179 -16.82 2.50 -18.16
CA SER A 179 -16.17 3.69 -18.75
C SER A 179 -16.08 3.60 -20.27
N ALA A 180 -15.79 2.41 -20.82
CA ALA A 180 -15.71 2.18 -22.25
C ALA A 180 -17.06 2.40 -22.97
N SER A 181 -18.18 2.17 -22.29
CA SER A 181 -19.52 2.43 -22.83
C SER A 181 -19.82 3.94 -22.96
N VAL A 182 -19.21 4.78 -22.15
CA VAL A 182 -19.36 6.24 -22.18
C VAL A 182 -18.37 6.88 -23.16
N LEU A 183 -17.13 6.44 -23.18
CA LEU A 183 -16.05 7.02 -24.00
C LEU A 183 -16.04 6.52 -25.47
N VAL A 184 -17.01 5.71 -25.87
CA VAL A 184 -17.19 5.20 -27.25
C VAL A 184 -15.91 4.53 -27.79
N GLY A 185 -15.45 3.47 -27.12
CA GLY A 185 -14.34 2.64 -27.61
C GLY A 185 -13.36 2.20 -26.57
N GLU A 186 -12.45 3.04 -26.13
CA GLU A 186 -11.46 2.71 -25.10
C GLU A 186 -11.89 3.26 -23.73
N GLY A 187 -11.97 2.36 -22.73
CA GLY A 187 -12.23 2.76 -21.35
C GLY A 187 -11.00 3.38 -20.70
N THR A 188 -11.18 4.00 -19.54
CA THR A 188 -10.08 4.53 -18.72
C THR A 188 -9.97 3.81 -17.39
N LEU A 189 -8.74 3.74 -16.88
CA LEU A 189 -8.41 3.25 -15.54
C LEU A 189 -7.87 4.38 -14.64
N ASN A 190 -7.78 5.62 -15.14
CA ASN A 190 -7.35 6.75 -14.35
C ASN A 190 -8.50 7.26 -13.49
N TRP A 191 -8.32 7.26 -12.17
CA TRP A 191 -9.35 7.66 -11.22
C TRP A 191 -9.88 9.08 -11.47
N THR A 192 -9.01 10.01 -11.84
CA THR A 192 -9.41 11.38 -12.17
C THR A 192 -10.33 11.47 -13.39
N GLU A 193 -10.01 10.73 -14.45
CA GLU A 193 -10.85 10.65 -15.65
C GLU A 193 -12.16 9.89 -15.39
N LEU A 194 -12.11 8.80 -14.63
CA LEU A 194 -13.30 8.07 -14.20
C LEU A 194 -14.27 8.99 -13.46
N ARG A 195 -13.75 9.84 -12.58
CA ARG A 195 -14.53 10.81 -11.82
C ARG A 195 -15.26 11.81 -12.72
N GLU A 196 -14.60 12.30 -13.77
CA GLU A 196 -15.21 13.25 -14.71
C GLU A 196 -16.39 12.64 -15.49
N ILE A 197 -16.32 11.35 -15.85
CA ILE A 197 -17.36 10.67 -16.65
C ILE A 197 -18.35 9.87 -15.80
N THR A 198 -18.20 9.84 -14.50
CA THR A 198 -19.00 8.99 -13.59
C THR A 198 -20.50 9.33 -13.67
N HIS A 199 -20.86 10.60 -13.93
CA HIS A 199 -22.24 11.04 -14.07
C HIS A 199 -22.97 10.38 -15.25
N ASP A 200 -22.23 10.02 -16.29
CA ASP A 200 -22.79 9.41 -17.52
C ASP A 200 -22.76 7.87 -17.46
N MET A 201 -22.14 7.30 -16.45
CA MET A 201 -22.06 5.86 -16.26
C MET A 201 -23.36 5.29 -15.68
N ASN A 202 -23.67 4.02 -16.03
CA ASN A 202 -24.84 3.33 -15.47
C ASN A 202 -24.66 3.09 -13.94
N PRO A 203 -25.51 3.69 -13.07
CA PRO A 203 -25.36 3.58 -11.61
C PRO A 203 -25.46 2.15 -11.09
N LYS A 204 -26.23 1.27 -11.76
CA LYS A 204 -26.35 -0.15 -11.36
C LYS A 204 -25.03 -0.90 -11.57
N THR A 205 -24.31 -0.59 -12.65
CA THR A 205 -23.01 -1.19 -12.95
C THR A 205 -21.96 -0.73 -11.95
N ILE A 206 -21.96 0.57 -11.58
CA ILE A 206 -21.04 1.11 -10.57
C ILE A 206 -21.32 0.52 -9.19
N LYS A 207 -22.59 0.37 -8.80
CA LYS A 207 -22.96 -0.30 -7.53
C LYS A 207 -22.45 -1.75 -7.49
N LEU A 208 -22.62 -2.48 -8.59
CA LEU A 208 -22.11 -3.86 -8.69
C LEU A 208 -20.59 -3.90 -8.55
N ALA A 209 -19.88 -3.04 -9.27
CA ALA A 209 -18.42 -2.93 -9.17
C ALA A 209 -17.98 -2.61 -7.75
N PHE A 210 -18.66 -1.65 -7.09
CA PHE A 210 -18.36 -1.26 -5.73
C PHE A 210 -18.51 -2.41 -4.73
N LEU A 211 -19.50 -3.29 -4.88
CA LEU A 211 -19.64 -4.47 -4.03
C LEU A 211 -18.42 -5.38 -4.12
N PHE A 212 -17.92 -5.66 -5.33
CA PHE A 212 -16.71 -6.46 -5.51
C PHE A 212 -15.46 -5.77 -4.94
N ILE A 213 -15.34 -4.46 -5.13
CA ILE A 213 -14.26 -3.65 -4.58
C ILE A 213 -14.29 -3.65 -3.05
N LEU A 214 -15.48 -3.49 -2.47
CA LEU A 214 -15.66 -3.49 -1.02
C LEU A 214 -15.25 -4.84 -0.39
N VAL A 215 -15.61 -5.96 -1.03
CA VAL A 215 -15.17 -7.30 -0.59
C VAL A 215 -13.66 -7.44 -0.71
N GLY A 216 -13.07 -7.06 -1.85
CA GLY A 216 -11.65 -7.22 -2.11
C GLY A 216 -10.78 -6.38 -1.17
N TYR A 217 -10.95 -5.08 -1.21
CA TYR A 217 -10.16 -4.17 -0.36
C TYR A 217 -10.61 -4.20 1.10
N GLY A 218 -11.88 -4.51 1.39
CA GLY A 218 -12.41 -4.63 2.74
C GLY A 218 -11.75 -5.77 3.52
N ALA A 219 -11.56 -6.93 2.90
CA ALA A 219 -10.82 -8.03 3.51
C ALA A 219 -9.38 -7.60 3.89
N LYS A 220 -8.70 -6.89 3.00
CA LYS A 220 -7.36 -6.35 3.24
C LYS A 220 -7.36 -5.22 4.28
N ALA A 221 -8.44 -4.43 4.35
CA ALA A 221 -8.66 -3.42 5.38
C ALA A 221 -9.10 -4.00 6.73
N GLY A 222 -9.24 -5.33 6.82
CA GLY A 222 -9.62 -6.00 8.07
C GLY A 222 -11.10 -5.95 8.39
N PHE A 223 -11.98 -5.85 7.39
CA PHE A 223 -13.43 -5.86 7.60
C PHE A 223 -13.94 -7.26 7.93
N ALA A 224 -14.85 -7.33 8.91
CA ALA A 224 -15.56 -8.57 9.18
C ALA A 224 -16.45 -8.96 7.97
N PRO A 225 -16.58 -10.25 7.66
CA PRO A 225 -16.05 -11.42 8.37
C PRO A 225 -14.66 -11.89 7.90
N ILE A 226 -14.01 -11.24 6.91
CA ILE A 226 -12.77 -11.72 6.24
C ILE A 226 -11.51 -11.09 6.89
N HIS A 227 -11.48 -11.02 8.22
CA HIS A 227 -10.36 -10.41 8.95
C HIS A 227 -9.51 -11.43 9.75
N ASN A 228 -9.77 -12.72 9.58
CA ASN A 228 -9.12 -13.79 10.39
C ASN A 228 -7.59 -13.87 10.20
N TRP A 229 -7.05 -13.25 9.15
CA TRP A 229 -5.61 -13.16 8.94
C TRP A 229 -4.90 -12.19 9.91
N LEU A 230 -5.64 -11.17 10.41
CA LEU A 230 -5.08 -10.08 11.21
C LEU A 230 -4.43 -10.56 12.52
N PRO A 231 -5.11 -11.30 13.42
CA PRO A 231 -4.52 -11.71 14.69
C PRO A 231 -3.25 -12.55 14.49
N ASP A 232 -3.28 -13.49 13.55
CA ASP A 232 -2.15 -14.39 13.28
C ASP A 232 -0.97 -13.61 12.70
N ALA A 233 -1.20 -12.76 11.69
CA ALA A 233 -0.15 -11.96 11.08
C ALA A 233 0.50 -10.99 12.07
N HIS A 234 -0.29 -10.35 12.93
CA HIS A 234 0.23 -9.40 13.92
C HIS A 234 0.99 -10.06 15.06
N SER A 235 0.60 -11.27 15.48
CA SER A 235 1.26 -11.98 16.56
C SER A 235 2.61 -12.58 16.13
N GLN A 236 2.77 -12.93 14.86
CA GLN A 236 3.95 -13.59 14.33
C GLN A 236 4.96 -12.63 13.66
N ALA A 237 4.52 -11.48 13.21
CA ALA A 237 5.42 -10.49 12.60
C ALA A 237 6.38 -9.87 13.62
N PRO A 238 7.63 -9.53 13.23
CA PRO A 238 8.49 -8.67 14.03
C PRO A 238 7.76 -7.37 14.42
N THR A 239 7.96 -6.89 15.64
CA THR A 239 7.23 -5.74 16.20
C THR A 239 7.19 -4.49 15.27
N PRO A 240 8.31 -4.04 14.65
CA PRO A 240 8.27 -2.91 13.73
C PRO A 240 7.41 -3.18 12.49
N VAL A 241 7.32 -4.43 12.03
CA VAL A 241 6.45 -4.83 10.91
C VAL A 241 4.98 -4.83 11.34
N SER A 242 4.68 -5.38 12.51
CA SER A 242 3.31 -5.37 13.07
C SER A 242 2.78 -3.94 13.23
N ALA A 243 3.65 -2.97 13.61
CA ALA A 243 3.30 -1.56 13.66
C ALA A 243 2.93 -0.99 12.26
N LEU A 244 3.65 -1.37 11.20
CA LEU A 244 3.33 -0.97 9.83
C LEU A 244 2.06 -1.63 9.31
N LEU A 245 1.84 -2.90 9.62
CA LEU A 245 0.61 -3.61 9.24
C LEU A 245 -0.63 -2.91 9.80
N SER A 246 -0.65 -2.65 11.12
CA SER A 246 -1.80 -2.02 11.79
C SER A 246 -1.89 -0.52 11.55
N GLY A 247 -0.74 0.16 11.56
CA GLY A 247 -0.68 1.62 11.45
C GLY A 247 -0.94 2.15 10.05
N VAL A 248 -0.54 1.42 9.00
CA VAL A 248 -0.48 1.96 7.63
C VAL A 248 -1.16 1.07 6.61
N LEU A 249 -0.83 -0.22 6.54
CA LEU A 249 -1.30 -1.11 5.47
C LEU A 249 -2.84 -1.12 5.36
N ILE A 250 -3.51 -1.30 6.49
CA ILE A 250 -4.98 -1.28 6.58
C ILE A 250 -5.53 0.04 6.03
N LYS A 251 -4.87 1.18 6.33
CA LYS A 251 -5.29 2.51 5.87
C LYS A 251 -5.07 2.69 4.37
N CYS A 252 -4.02 2.12 3.78
CA CYS A 252 -3.82 2.14 2.34
C CYS A 252 -4.93 1.39 1.59
N SER A 253 -5.38 0.25 2.12
CA SER A 253 -6.51 -0.47 1.53
C SER A 253 -7.82 0.29 1.71
N PHE A 254 -8.05 0.86 2.89
CA PHE A 254 -9.23 1.69 3.17
C PHE A 254 -9.26 2.97 2.31
N PHE A 255 -8.11 3.57 2.02
CA PHE A 255 -7.99 4.68 1.07
C PHE A 255 -8.55 4.32 -0.30
N GLY A 256 -8.26 3.10 -0.80
CA GLY A 256 -8.87 2.60 -2.03
C GLY A 256 -10.39 2.58 -1.95
N ILE A 257 -10.97 2.04 -0.87
CA ILE A 257 -12.42 2.03 -0.66
C ILE A 257 -12.99 3.45 -0.72
N ILE A 258 -12.36 4.43 -0.05
CA ILE A 258 -12.81 5.83 -0.09
C ILE A 258 -12.81 6.39 -1.52
N ARG A 259 -11.76 6.10 -2.32
CA ARG A 259 -11.70 6.53 -3.74
C ARG A 259 -12.88 6.01 -4.55
N PHE A 260 -13.31 4.77 -4.31
CA PHE A 260 -14.47 4.20 -5.01
C PHE A 260 -15.80 4.63 -4.42
N VAL A 261 -15.87 4.97 -3.12
CA VAL A 261 -17.07 5.61 -2.52
C VAL A 261 -17.33 6.97 -3.17
N ILE A 262 -16.28 7.76 -3.42
CA ILE A 262 -16.41 9.05 -4.10
C ILE A 262 -17.01 8.86 -5.49
N LEU A 263 -16.48 7.92 -6.31
CA LEU A 263 -17.05 7.60 -7.61
C LEU A 263 -18.51 7.14 -7.52
N GLY A 264 -18.82 6.27 -6.56
CA GLY A 264 -20.18 5.77 -6.37
C GLY A 264 -21.19 6.86 -6.00
N ASN A 265 -20.83 7.78 -5.13
CA ASN A 265 -21.70 8.89 -4.72
C ASN A 265 -21.97 9.86 -5.87
N GLU A 266 -20.95 10.26 -6.62
CA GLU A 266 -21.10 11.15 -7.78
C GLU A 266 -22.01 10.53 -8.87
N SER A 267 -21.94 9.20 -9.10
CA SER A 267 -22.85 8.49 -10.00
C SER A 267 -24.31 8.49 -9.50
N LEU A 268 -24.52 8.44 -8.18
CA LEU A 268 -25.86 8.40 -7.59
C LEU A 268 -26.53 9.77 -7.59
N GLU A 269 -25.79 10.85 -7.30
CA GLU A 269 -26.33 12.22 -7.34
C GLU A 269 -26.91 12.54 -8.73
N SER A 270 -26.28 12.09 -9.81
CA SER A 270 -26.80 12.25 -11.17
C SER A 270 -28.09 11.47 -11.43
N SER A 271 -28.36 10.40 -10.67
CA SER A 271 -29.57 9.58 -10.86
C SER A 271 -30.82 10.13 -10.14
N TYR A 272 -30.67 11.18 -9.33
CA TYR A 272 -31.77 11.85 -8.62
C TYR A 272 -32.09 13.25 -9.19
N CYS A 273 -31.29 13.74 -10.15
CA CYS A 273 -31.58 14.94 -10.95
C CYS A 273 -32.23 14.58 -12.28
#